data_97e7c0e8b1605354bc3eb3e86e91b2c5
#
_entry.id   97e7c0e8b1605354bc3eb3e86e91b2c5
#
_cell.length_a   1.000
_cell.length_b   1.000
_cell.length_c   1.000
_cell.angle_alpha   90.00
_cell.angle_beta   90.00
_cell.angle_gamma   90.00
#
_symmetry.space_group_name_H-M   'P 1'
#
loop_
_entity.id
_entity.type
_entity.pdbx_description
1 polymer ?
#
loop_
_entity_poly.entity_id
_entity_poly.type
_entity_poly.pdbx_seq_one_letter_code
_entity_poly.pdbx_strand_id
1 'polypeptide(L)'
;MHDRYGKVDLSRNNRKGIAFQISRNFSELPISNLKMGNHVFPLGGGGYFRLIPFPIFRMGIRQILKNDGAYLFYMHPWELDPGQPKVNDAPLSYKFRHYNNLKRVRSKLSGLFKAFRQSEFVTCRDYLAGH
;
A
#
# COMPACT_ATOMS: atom_id res chain seq x y z
N MET A 1 -11.64 -7.52 4.38
CA MET A 1 -10.73 -8.41 3.63
C MET A 1 -11.45 -8.77 2.32
N HIS A 2 -10.81 -8.61 1.18
CA HIS A 2 -11.43 -8.99 -0.09
C HIS A 2 -11.36 -10.50 -0.23
N ASP A 3 -12.51 -11.17 -0.45
CA ASP A 3 -12.61 -12.63 -0.61
C ASP A 3 -11.82 -13.19 -1.81
N ARG A 4 -11.32 -12.29 -2.69
CA ARG A 4 -10.59 -12.65 -3.89
C ARG A 4 -9.20 -13.30 -3.61
N TYR A 5 -8.61 -13.05 -2.45
CA TYR A 5 -7.24 -13.50 -2.12
C TYR A 5 -7.19 -14.50 -0.96
N GLY A 6 -8.35 -15.02 -0.55
CA GLY A 6 -8.44 -15.93 0.58
C GLY A 6 -8.39 -15.21 1.94
N LYS A 7 -8.61 -15.97 2.98
CA LYS A 7 -8.52 -15.53 4.37
C LYS A 7 -7.37 -16.26 5.04
N VAL A 8 -6.34 -15.53 5.47
CA VAL A 8 -5.29 -16.06 6.33
C VAL A 8 -5.64 -15.70 7.76
N ASP A 9 -5.72 -16.70 8.64
CA ASP A 9 -5.91 -16.46 10.08
C ASP A 9 -4.57 -16.02 10.68
N LEU A 10 -4.40 -14.73 10.86
CA LEU A 10 -3.20 -14.12 11.44
C LEU A 10 -3.29 -14.02 12.98
N SER A 11 -4.41 -14.41 13.58
CA SER A 11 -4.63 -14.25 15.03
C SER A 11 -3.73 -15.14 15.89
N ARG A 12 -3.29 -16.27 15.35
CA ARG A 12 -2.43 -17.26 16.03
C ARG A 12 -0.93 -17.08 15.75
N ASN A 13 -0.55 -16.14 14.90
CA ASN A 13 0.82 -16.01 14.45
C ASN A 13 1.56 -14.95 15.28
N ASN A 14 2.84 -15.21 15.52
CA ASN A 14 3.71 -14.29 16.23
C ASN A 14 3.90 -13.00 15.40
N ARG A 15 3.37 -11.88 15.89
CA ARG A 15 3.46 -10.58 15.25
C ARG A 15 4.68 -9.82 15.76
N LYS A 16 5.53 -9.36 14.82
CA LYS A 16 6.66 -8.46 15.10
C LYS A 16 6.51 -7.22 14.21
N GLY A 17 6.17 -6.09 14.81
CA GLY A 17 5.82 -4.89 14.05
C GLY A 17 4.61 -5.12 13.15
N ILE A 18 4.78 -4.93 11.82
CA ILE A 18 3.74 -5.22 10.81
C ILE A 18 3.86 -6.63 10.21
N ALA A 19 4.93 -7.38 10.54
CA ALA A 19 5.16 -8.73 10.05
C ALA A 19 4.48 -9.79 10.92
N PHE A 20 4.08 -10.89 10.29
CA PHE A 20 3.55 -12.08 10.94
C PHE A 20 4.43 -13.28 10.59
N GLN A 21 4.99 -13.93 11.59
CA GLN A 21 5.74 -15.17 11.42
C GLN A 21 4.76 -16.33 11.27
N ILE A 22 4.65 -16.91 10.08
CA ILE A 22 3.73 -18.02 9.78
C ILE A 22 4.39 -19.37 10.07
N SER A 23 5.65 -19.51 9.70
CA SER A 23 6.49 -20.67 9.97
C SER A 23 7.95 -20.24 10.14
N ARG A 24 8.83 -21.19 10.45
CA ARG A 24 10.27 -20.90 10.68
C ARG A 24 10.91 -20.10 9.52
N ASN A 25 10.49 -20.37 8.29
CA ASN A 25 11.08 -19.78 7.09
C ASN A 25 10.07 -18.96 6.26
N PHE A 26 8.90 -18.65 6.83
CA PHE A 26 7.87 -17.90 6.12
C PHE A 26 7.26 -16.83 6.98
N SER A 27 7.37 -15.59 6.51
CA SER A 27 6.76 -14.41 7.13
C SER A 27 5.83 -13.72 6.13
N GLU A 28 4.75 -13.17 6.62
CA GLU A 28 3.82 -12.36 5.85
C GLU A 28 3.91 -10.89 6.27
N LEU A 29 3.99 -10.00 5.28
CA LEU A 29 3.92 -8.56 5.43
C LEU A 29 2.63 -8.06 4.78
N PRO A 30 1.55 -7.88 5.54
CA PRO A 30 0.30 -7.36 4.99
C PRO A 30 0.46 -5.93 4.48
N ILE A 31 -0.18 -5.62 3.36
CA ILE A 31 -0.28 -4.25 2.86
C ILE A 31 -0.95 -3.38 3.92
N SER A 32 -0.38 -2.19 4.16
CA SER A 32 -0.86 -1.30 5.22
C SER A 32 -2.27 -0.79 4.98
N ASN A 33 -3.09 -0.85 6.02
CA ASN A 33 -4.46 -0.40 6.02
C ASN A 33 -4.68 0.60 7.17
N LEU A 34 -5.41 1.68 6.89
CA LEU A 34 -5.85 2.61 7.91
C LEU A 34 -7.14 2.09 8.56
N LYS A 35 -7.10 1.86 9.87
CA LYS A 35 -8.30 1.52 10.65
C LYS A 35 -8.85 2.77 11.31
N MET A 36 -10.14 3.05 11.09
CA MET A 36 -10.87 4.16 11.73
C MET A 36 -12.20 3.61 12.26
N GLY A 37 -12.28 3.35 13.56
CA GLY A 37 -13.39 2.62 14.17
C GLY A 37 -13.56 1.25 13.50
N ASN A 38 -14.77 0.97 13.00
CA ASN A 38 -15.10 -0.29 12.32
C ASN A 38 -14.74 -0.29 10.81
N HIS A 39 -14.21 0.82 10.27
CA HIS A 39 -13.87 0.93 8.85
C HIS A 39 -12.38 0.70 8.60
N VAL A 40 -12.09 -0.01 7.50
CA VAL A 40 -10.73 -0.30 7.04
C VAL A 40 -10.53 0.32 5.67
N PHE A 41 -9.58 1.24 5.57
CA PHE A 41 -9.22 1.92 4.31
C PHE A 41 -7.88 1.38 3.81
N PRO A 42 -7.83 0.75 2.63
CA PRO A 42 -6.59 0.16 2.10
C PRO A 42 -5.67 1.24 1.51
N LEU A 43 -4.89 1.90 2.37
CA LEU A 43 -3.98 2.96 1.97
C LEU A 43 -2.61 2.48 1.46
N GLY A 44 -2.30 1.20 1.59
CA GLY A 44 -1.01 0.66 1.15
C GLY A 44 -0.90 0.37 -0.35
N GLY A 45 -1.98 0.53 -1.13
CA GLY A 45 -2.01 0.16 -2.55
C GLY A 45 -1.97 1.34 -3.51
N GLY A 46 -1.28 1.17 -4.67
CA GLY A 46 -1.15 2.19 -5.71
C GLY A 46 -2.48 2.67 -6.29
N GLY A 47 -3.50 1.81 -6.36
CA GLY A 47 -4.84 2.20 -6.80
C GLY A 47 -5.46 3.30 -5.94
N TYR A 48 -5.45 3.14 -4.62
CA TYR A 48 -5.93 4.17 -3.68
C TYR A 48 -5.00 5.37 -3.64
N PHE A 49 -3.69 5.16 -3.78
CA PHE A 49 -2.72 6.22 -3.94
C PHE A 49 -3.07 7.16 -5.09
N ARG A 50 -3.55 6.63 -6.22
CA ARG A 50 -3.97 7.43 -7.37
C ARG A 50 -5.27 8.19 -7.15
N LEU A 51 -6.23 7.58 -6.44
CA LEU A 51 -7.59 8.10 -6.27
C LEU A 51 -7.69 9.15 -5.16
N ILE A 52 -7.07 8.89 -4.01
CA ILE A 52 -7.22 9.75 -2.82
C ILE A 52 -6.37 11.02 -2.99
N PRO A 53 -6.88 12.23 -2.68
CA PRO A 53 -6.08 13.45 -2.66
C PRO A 53 -4.85 13.31 -1.76
N PHE A 54 -3.71 13.81 -2.23
CA PHE A 54 -2.42 13.58 -1.54
C PHE A 54 -2.39 14.05 -0.08
N PRO A 55 -2.96 15.22 0.31
CA PRO A 55 -2.98 15.61 1.72
C PRO A 55 -3.69 14.60 2.62
N ILE A 56 -4.84 14.06 2.17
CA ILE A 56 -5.61 13.05 2.91
C ILE A 56 -4.82 11.75 2.99
N PHE A 57 -4.24 11.31 1.88
CA PHE A 57 -3.41 10.11 1.82
C PHE A 57 -2.22 10.20 2.80
N ARG A 58 -1.53 11.36 2.82
CA ARG A 58 -0.42 11.63 3.73
C ARG A 58 -0.84 11.60 5.21
N MET A 59 -2.02 12.15 5.54
CA MET A 59 -2.57 12.08 6.89
C MET A 59 -2.80 10.64 7.32
N GLY A 60 -3.37 9.83 6.43
CA GLY A 60 -3.60 8.41 6.69
C GLY A 60 -2.30 7.63 6.93
N ILE A 61 -1.25 7.89 6.14
CA ILE A 61 0.07 7.27 6.39
C ILE A 61 0.63 7.67 7.76
N ARG A 62 0.56 8.95 8.12
CA ARG A 62 1.02 9.40 9.45
C ARG A 62 0.31 8.66 10.57
N GLN A 63 -1.00 8.45 10.43
CA GLN A 63 -1.78 7.71 11.42
C GLN A 63 -1.37 6.22 11.48
N ILE A 64 -1.12 5.58 10.32
CA ILE A 64 -0.61 4.21 10.27
C ILE A 64 0.77 4.12 10.94
N LEU A 65 1.70 5.01 10.59
CA LEU A 65 3.03 5.03 11.21
C LEU A 65 2.97 5.24 12.72
N LYS A 66 2.06 6.09 13.20
CA LYS A 66 1.84 6.31 14.64
C LYS A 66 1.31 5.04 15.34
N ASN A 67 0.44 4.30 14.68
CA ASN A 67 -0.22 3.13 15.28
C ASN A 67 0.61 1.85 15.17
N ASP A 68 1.24 1.64 14.02
CA ASP A 68 1.88 0.37 13.64
C ASP A 68 3.42 0.45 13.59
N GLY A 69 4.00 1.66 13.68
CA GLY A 69 5.44 1.90 13.62
C GLY A 69 6.06 1.78 12.22
N ALA A 70 5.37 1.14 11.29
CA ALA A 70 5.82 0.94 9.91
C ALA A 70 4.67 1.05 8.92
N TYR A 71 5.01 1.34 7.66
CA TYR A 71 4.04 1.46 6.56
C TYR A 71 4.55 0.72 5.34
N LEU A 72 3.81 -0.29 4.88
CA LEU A 72 4.08 -1.03 3.67
C LEU A 72 3.27 -0.46 2.50
N PHE A 73 3.98 0.01 1.49
CA PHE A 73 3.40 0.53 0.25
C PHE A 73 3.68 -0.41 -0.91
N TYR A 74 2.63 -0.75 -1.65
CA TYR A 74 2.70 -1.61 -2.82
C TYR A 74 2.14 -0.91 -4.05
N MET A 75 2.92 -0.89 -5.12
CA MET A 75 2.47 -0.40 -6.41
C MET A 75 3.09 -1.20 -7.56
N HIS A 76 2.44 -1.18 -8.70
CA HIS A 76 2.94 -1.82 -9.91
C HIS A 76 3.76 -0.82 -10.76
N PRO A 77 4.82 -1.27 -11.45
CA PRO A 77 5.62 -0.41 -12.33
C PRO A 77 4.79 0.29 -13.42
N TRP A 78 3.77 -0.37 -13.97
CA TRP A 78 2.89 0.21 -14.99
C TRP A 78 2.09 1.43 -14.49
N GLU A 79 1.90 1.59 -13.18
CA GLU A 79 1.25 2.77 -12.60
C GLU A 79 2.07 4.06 -12.80
N LEU A 80 3.35 3.93 -13.14
CA LEU A 80 4.24 5.04 -13.47
C LEU A 80 4.28 5.37 -14.98
N ASP A 81 3.61 4.57 -15.80
CA ASP A 81 3.55 4.75 -17.24
C ASP A 81 2.18 5.27 -17.71
N PRO A 82 2.04 6.59 -17.92
CA PRO A 82 0.81 7.17 -18.47
C PRO A 82 0.61 6.88 -19.95
N GLY A 83 1.66 6.40 -20.65
CA GLY A 83 1.65 6.08 -22.08
C GLY A 83 1.31 4.64 -22.42
N GLN A 84 1.02 3.81 -21.42
CA GLN A 84 0.70 2.40 -21.63
C GLN A 84 -0.47 2.18 -22.59
N PRO A 85 -0.49 1.06 -23.36
CA PRO A 85 -1.59 0.72 -24.25
C PRO A 85 -2.95 0.66 -23.53
N LYS A 86 -3.99 1.16 -24.19
CA LYS A 86 -5.36 1.12 -23.64
C LYS A 86 -6.11 -0.06 -24.23
N VAL A 87 -6.75 -0.84 -23.35
CA VAL A 87 -7.64 -1.94 -23.75
C VAL A 87 -9.01 -1.37 -24.10
N ASN A 88 -9.39 -1.45 -25.38
CA ASN A 88 -10.64 -0.84 -25.87
C ASN A 88 -11.89 -1.60 -25.43
N ASP A 89 -11.82 -2.91 -25.26
CA ASP A 89 -12.98 -3.77 -24.97
C ASP A 89 -13.24 -3.96 -23.47
N ALA A 90 -12.44 -3.29 -22.59
CA ALA A 90 -12.65 -3.39 -21.16
C ALA A 90 -13.83 -2.54 -20.68
N PRO A 91 -14.59 -2.96 -19.65
CA PRO A 91 -15.65 -2.18 -19.02
C PRO A 91 -15.17 -0.79 -18.53
N LEU A 92 -16.05 0.22 -18.60
CA LEU A 92 -15.73 1.59 -18.19
C LEU A 92 -15.22 1.70 -16.76
N SER A 93 -15.79 0.94 -15.83
CA SER A 93 -15.36 0.90 -14.43
C SER A 93 -13.91 0.39 -14.28
N TYR A 94 -13.54 -0.62 -15.09
CA TYR A 94 -12.18 -1.14 -15.14
C TYR A 94 -11.21 -0.10 -15.73
N LYS A 95 -11.57 0.53 -16.87
CA LYS A 95 -10.77 1.60 -17.49
C LYS A 95 -10.53 2.75 -16.53
N PHE A 96 -11.58 3.19 -15.82
CA PHE A 96 -11.45 4.25 -14.82
C PHE A 96 -10.47 3.85 -13.71
N ARG A 97 -10.63 2.68 -13.11
CA ARG A 97 -9.73 2.20 -12.03
C ARG A 97 -8.29 2.02 -12.49
N HIS A 98 -8.10 1.57 -13.74
CA HIS A 98 -6.77 1.26 -14.28
C HIS A 98 -6.03 2.52 -14.76
N TYR A 99 -6.69 3.40 -15.49
CA TYR A 99 -6.03 4.53 -16.17
C TYR A 99 -6.15 5.88 -15.44
N ASN A 100 -6.95 5.94 -14.37
CA ASN A 100 -7.17 7.21 -13.69
C ASN A 100 -5.89 7.73 -13.01
N ASN A 101 -5.64 9.04 -13.19
CA ASN A 101 -4.57 9.79 -12.53
C ASN A 101 -3.12 9.29 -12.77
N LEU A 102 -2.85 8.43 -13.75
CA LEU A 102 -1.51 7.93 -14.04
C LEU A 102 -0.48 9.05 -14.24
N LYS A 103 -0.84 10.13 -14.94
CA LYS A 103 0.04 11.28 -15.20
C LYS A 103 0.54 11.96 -13.90
N ARG A 104 -0.20 11.82 -12.81
CA ARG A 104 0.12 12.47 -11.51
C ARG A 104 0.90 11.56 -10.56
N VAL A 105 1.08 10.28 -10.89
CA VAL A 105 1.68 9.31 -9.97
C VAL A 105 3.12 9.66 -9.64
N ARG A 106 3.93 10.01 -10.64
CA ARG A 106 5.35 10.37 -10.43
C ARG A 106 5.51 11.56 -9.49
N SER A 107 4.77 12.65 -9.72
CA SER A 107 4.84 13.85 -8.86
C SER A 107 4.33 13.55 -7.45
N LYS A 108 3.28 12.75 -7.35
CA LYS A 108 2.69 12.36 -6.07
C LYS A 108 3.62 11.44 -5.27
N LEU A 109 4.31 10.51 -5.94
CA LEU A 109 5.31 9.63 -5.34
C LEU A 109 6.53 10.45 -4.85
N SER A 110 7.03 11.38 -5.66
CA SER A 110 8.07 12.31 -5.25
C SER A 110 7.66 13.13 -4.03
N GLY A 111 6.39 13.60 -4.00
CA GLY A 111 5.82 14.28 -2.84
C GLY A 111 5.76 13.38 -1.60
N LEU A 112 5.48 12.09 -1.77
CA LEU A 112 5.47 11.11 -0.69
C LEU A 112 6.85 10.98 -0.05
N PHE A 113 7.90 10.75 -0.85
CA PHE A 113 9.27 10.66 -0.34
C PHE A 113 9.72 11.95 0.36
N LYS A 114 9.38 13.12 -0.19
CA LYS A 114 9.68 14.40 0.45
C LYS A 114 8.95 14.58 1.79
N ALA A 115 7.68 14.16 1.86
CA ALA A 115 6.86 14.32 3.07
C ALA A 115 7.31 13.42 4.23
N PHE A 116 7.96 12.29 3.92
CA PHE A 116 8.45 11.30 4.88
C PHE A 116 9.97 11.13 4.84
N ARG A 117 10.72 12.16 4.41
CA ARG A 117 12.19 12.13 4.28
C ARG A 117 12.93 11.79 5.57
N GLN A 118 12.30 11.94 6.73
CA GLN A 118 12.87 11.59 8.03
C GLN A 118 12.59 10.13 8.43
N SER A 119 11.75 9.43 7.66
CA SER A 119 11.50 8.01 7.86
C SER A 119 12.59 7.20 7.17
N GLU A 120 12.91 6.06 7.72
CA GLU A 120 13.78 5.10 7.07
C GLU A 120 13.00 4.34 5.98
N PHE A 121 13.60 4.23 4.79
CA PHE A 121 13.02 3.47 3.67
C PHE A 121 13.85 2.19 3.50
N VAL A 122 13.22 1.07 3.76
CA VAL A 122 13.87 -0.24 3.73
C VAL A 122 13.13 -1.19 2.78
N THR A 123 13.82 -2.22 2.31
CA THR A 123 13.16 -3.32 1.60
C THR A 123 12.42 -4.22 2.57
N CYS A 124 11.44 -5.01 2.06
CA CYS A 124 10.77 -6.01 2.89
C CYS A 124 11.76 -7.01 3.50
N ARG A 125 12.83 -7.34 2.77
CA ARG A 125 13.90 -8.23 3.27
C ARG A 125 14.60 -7.62 4.47
N ASP A 126 15.03 -6.37 4.37
CA ASP A 126 15.78 -5.69 5.43
C ASP A 126 14.91 -5.49 6.66
N TYR A 127 13.62 -5.15 6.46
CA TYR A 127 12.66 -5.05 7.53
C TYR A 127 12.49 -6.37 8.30
N LEU A 128 12.44 -7.50 7.59
CA LEU A 128 12.32 -8.82 8.22
C LEU A 128 13.62 -9.29 8.90
N ALA A 129 14.78 -8.80 8.44
CA ALA A 129 16.08 -9.22 8.96
C ALA A 129 16.49 -8.53 10.26
N GLY A 130 16.03 -7.33 10.52
CA GLY A 130 16.61 -6.60 11.63
C GLY A 130 15.89 -5.37 12.18
N HIS A 131 14.76 -5.05 11.63
CA HIS A 131 13.95 -3.98 12.21
C HIS A 131 12.87 -4.47 13.14
#